data_4894d378135b2e3a7ab60bc1b912775c
#
_entry.id   4894d378135b2e3a7ab60bc1b912775c
#
_cell.length_a   1.000
_cell.length_b   1.000
_cell.length_c   1.000
_cell.angle_alpha   90.00
_cell.angle_beta   90.00
_cell.angle_gamma   90.00
#
_symmetry.space_group_name_H-M   'P 1'
#
loop_
_entity.id
_entity.type
_entity.pdbx_description
1 polymer ?
#
loop_
_entity_poly.entity_id
_entity_poly.type
_entity_poly.pdbx_seq_one_letter_code
_entity_poly.pdbx_strand_id
1 'polypeptide(L)'
;TYLDVQNGYYNSFFIEPGYLILMRLSVFLGMDFPIFNSIVTVLMYIMVYSFCIRLKSPNLAFFTIFCFLSFFMFTEQIRQGIALCIILYAMQYIAKEKKILFVVYVIIASFFHISAILTLLYLFMLKSNKASMIKFMILSFTLTSVLLYSLYNPALFSWIPFVGDKISAYAYLFSDKNIGFWTYVFQSKLIYLYFLLFVLLYLKRNANAGIFSGVGAVFFLFLSRLSSFLVRIGYYFVPFLIISVDGFMSQSGKGSKMTLFKFTYVIIVYSIATIPLWNPLYREGASNHLSIFSQQKDINNEIGRKCTILRKYYEDIVITRCL
;
A
#
# COMPACT_ATOMS: atom_id res chain seq x y z
N THR A 1 -0.49 -15.88 -14.54
CA THR A 1 -1.82 -15.36 -14.13
C THR A 1 -2.59 -14.73 -15.29
N TYR A 2 -2.04 -13.72 -16.00
CA TYR A 2 -2.70 -13.14 -17.18
C TYR A 2 -2.71 -14.15 -18.34
N LEU A 3 -1.61 -14.83 -18.58
CA LEU A 3 -1.50 -15.94 -19.54
C LEU A 3 -2.45 -17.08 -19.20
N ASP A 4 -2.66 -17.38 -17.92
CA ASP A 4 -3.62 -18.40 -17.51
C ASP A 4 -5.05 -18.00 -17.89
N VAL A 5 -5.40 -16.72 -17.68
CA VAL A 5 -6.70 -16.18 -18.10
C VAL A 5 -6.86 -16.20 -19.62
N GLN A 6 -5.80 -15.86 -20.35
CA GLN A 6 -5.77 -15.89 -21.83
C GLN A 6 -5.92 -17.31 -22.36
N ASN A 7 -5.35 -18.29 -21.70
CA ASN A 7 -5.44 -19.73 -22.05
C ASN A 7 -6.71 -20.42 -21.50
N GLY A 8 -7.60 -19.68 -20.84
CA GLY A 8 -8.83 -20.24 -20.29
C GLY A 8 -8.68 -20.99 -18.96
N TYR A 9 -7.49 -21.00 -18.35
CA TYR A 9 -7.24 -21.64 -17.06
C TYR A 9 -7.54 -20.65 -15.92
N TYR A 10 -8.61 -20.90 -15.18
CA TYR A 10 -9.03 -20.02 -14.07
C TYR A 10 -8.85 -20.72 -12.73
N ASN A 11 -7.71 -20.52 -12.10
CA ASN A 11 -7.58 -20.85 -10.69
C ASN A 11 -8.00 -19.64 -9.86
N SER A 12 -9.32 -19.51 -9.66
CA SER A 12 -9.97 -18.34 -9.03
C SER A 12 -9.69 -18.18 -7.53
N PHE A 13 -9.05 -19.16 -6.88
CA PHE A 13 -8.82 -19.15 -5.43
C PHE A 13 -7.87 -18.05 -4.95
N PHE A 14 -6.96 -17.56 -5.79
CA PHE A 14 -5.95 -16.57 -5.38
C PHE A 14 -6.14 -15.17 -5.97
N ILE A 15 -7.12 -15.00 -6.89
CA ILE A 15 -7.34 -13.73 -7.59
C ILE A 15 -8.70 -13.19 -7.17
N GLU A 16 -8.70 -11.95 -6.74
CA GLU A 16 -9.94 -11.25 -6.39
C GLU A 16 -10.82 -11.06 -7.63
N PRO A 17 -12.16 -11.23 -7.49
CA PRO A 17 -13.09 -11.30 -8.64
C PRO A 17 -13.11 -10.03 -9.50
N GLY A 18 -12.97 -8.84 -8.90
CA GLY A 18 -12.94 -7.58 -9.65
C GLY A 18 -11.74 -7.48 -10.59
N TYR A 19 -10.57 -7.93 -10.12
CA TYR A 19 -9.38 -7.96 -10.97
C TYR A 19 -9.46 -9.02 -12.07
N LEU A 20 -10.04 -10.19 -11.76
CA LEU A 20 -10.30 -11.24 -12.74
C LEU A 20 -11.21 -10.76 -13.88
N ILE A 21 -12.28 -10.02 -13.54
CA ILE A 21 -13.19 -9.44 -14.54
C ILE A 21 -12.42 -8.46 -15.44
N LEU A 22 -11.57 -7.60 -14.88
CA LEU A 22 -10.75 -6.68 -15.69
C LEU A 22 -9.80 -7.42 -16.64
N MET A 23 -9.14 -8.48 -16.17
CA MET A 23 -8.27 -9.29 -17.02
C MET A 23 -9.04 -9.97 -18.16
N ARG A 24 -10.23 -10.54 -17.86
CA ARG A 24 -11.08 -11.15 -18.89
C ARG A 24 -11.54 -10.14 -19.94
N LEU A 25 -11.94 -8.95 -19.49
CA LEU A 25 -12.33 -7.87 -20.40
C LEU A 25 -11.17 -7.48 -21.31
N SER A 26 -9.96 -7.38 -20.78
CA SER A 26 -8.78 -7.02 -21.57
C SER A 26 -8.42 -8.11 -22.59
N VAL A 27 -8.52 -9.39 -22.21
CA VAL A 27 -8.33 -10.53 -23.12
C VAL A 27 -9.41 -10.52 -24.23
N PHE A 28 -10.66 -10.26 -23.86
CA PHE A 28 -11.76 -10.14 -24.85
C PHE A 28 -11.52 -9.01 -25.84
N LEU A 29 -10.89 -7.91 -25.42
CA LEU A 29 -10.50 -6.78 -26.28
C LEU A 29 -9.19 -7.04 -27.05
N GLY A 30 -8.61 -8.24 -26.97
CA GLY A 30 -7.37 -8.61 -27.66
C GLY A 30 -6.12 -7.91 -27.13
N MET A 31 -6.14 -7.42 -25.87
CA MET A 31 -5.00 -6.71 -25.27
C MET A 31 -3.98 -7.71 -24.75
N ASP A 32 -2.70 -7.40 -24.93
CA ASP A 32 -1.61 -8.05 -24.22
C ASP A 32 -1.43 -7.48 -22.80
N PHE A 33 -0.79 -8.26 -21.92
CA PHE A 33 -0.54 -7.84 -20.54
C PHE A 33 0.15 -6.48 -20.40
N PRO A 34 1.20 -6.14 -21.18
CA PRO A 34 1.82 -4.81 -21.10
C PRO A 34 0.86 -3.67 -21.40
N ILE A 35 0.00 -3.82 -22.42
CA ILE A 35 -1.01 -2.81 -22.79
C ILE A 35 -2.05 -2.68 -21.66
N PHE A 36 -2.58 -3.81 -21.19
CA PHE A 36 -3.50 -3.84 -20.05
C PHE A 36 -2.92 -3.12 -18.82
N ASN A 37 -1.69 -3.49 -18.45
CA ASN A 37 -1.00 -2.89 -17.31
C ASN A 37 -0.81 -1.38 -17.47
N SER A 38 -0.43 -0.94 -18.66
CA SER A 38 -0.24 0.49 -18.97
C SER A 38 -1.53 1.28 -18.84
N ILE A 39 -2.64 0.76 -19.39
CA ILE A 39 -3.95 1.41 -19.29
C ILE A 39 -4.38 1.51 -17.83
N VAL A 40 -4.28 0.42 -17.07
CA VAL A 40 -4.64 0.41 -15.64
C VAL A 40 -3.78 1.41 -14.86
N THR A 41 -2.48 1.46 -15.13
CA THR A 41 -1.57 2.41 -14.47
C THR A 41 -1.95 3.86 -14.77
N VAL A 42 -2.25 4.19 -16.04
CA VAL A 42 -2.71 5.53 -16.42
C VAL A 42 -4.00 5.90 -15.70
N LEU A 43 -4.97 4.98 -15.64
CA LEU A 43 -6.23 5.21 -14.91
C LEU A 43 -5.99 5.44 -13.41
N MET A 44 -5.09 4.68 -12.79
CA MET A 44 -4.70 4.89 -11.40
C MET A 44 -4.11 6.29 -11.18
N TYR A 45 -3.22 6.76 -12.05
CA TYR A 45 -2.65 8.11 -11.93
C TYR A 45 -3.69 9.21 -12.16
N ILE A 46 -4.65 9.02 -13.07
CA ILE A 46 -5.79 9.95 -13.22
C ILE A 46 -6.60 10.04 -11.93
N MET A 47 -6.87 8.90 -11.26
CA MET A 47 -7.60 8.90 -9.99
C MET A 47 -6.80 9.58 -8.87
N VAL A 48 -5.48 9.33 -8.79
CA VAL A 48 -4.57 10.02 -7.87
C VAL A 48 -4.58 11.53 -8.12
N TYR A 49 -4.44 11.96 -9.36
CA TYR A 49 -4.51 13.38 -9.73
C TYR A 49 -5.84 13.99 -9.32
N SER A 50 -6.96 13.33 -9.64
CA SER A 50 -8.31 13.77 -9.25
C SER A 50 -8.50 13.90 -7.73
N PHE A 51 -7.82 13.08 -6.93
CA PHE A 51 -7.79 13.24 -5.48
C PHE A 51 -6.96 14.45 -5.06
N CYS A 52 -5.76 14.60 -5.61
CA CYS A 52 -4.82 15.65 -5.20
C CYS A 52 -5.35 17.05 -5.49
N ILE A 53 -5.97 17.29 -6.66
CA ILE A 53 -6.48 18.62 -7.03
C ILE A 53 -7.61 19.13 -6.11
N ARG A 54 -8.23 18.27 -5.31
CA ARG A 54 -9.26 18.63 -4.34
C ARG A 54 -8.67 19.11 -3.01
N LEU A 55 -7.37 18.99 -2.82
CA LEU A 55 -6.66 19.38 -1.61
C LEU A 55 -6.08 20.78 -1.77
N LYS A 56 -5.79 21.43 -0.66
CA LYS A 56 -5.25 22.80 -0.64
C LYS A 56 -3.79 22.86 -1.09
N SER A 57 -3.04 21.76 -0.91
CA SER A 57 -1.64 21.63 -1.29
C SER A 57 -1.46 20.40 -2.23
N PRO A 58 -1.99 20.48 -3.49
CA PRO A 58 -2.05 19.32 -4.38
C PRO A 58 -0.67 18.73 -4.69
N ASN A 59 0.35 19.56 -4.85
CA ASN A 59 1.72 19.11 -5.15
C ASN A 59 2.32 18.31 -3.99
N LEU A 60 2.09 18.73 -2.74
CA LEU A 60 2.57 18.00 -1.56
C LEU A 60 1.80 16.67 -1.39
N ALA A 61 0.51 16.68 -1.67
CA ALA A 61 -0.30 15.47 -1.64
C ALA A 61 0.16 14.46 -2.69
N PHE A 62 0.38 14.92 -3.93
CA PHE A 62 0.92 14.06 -4.99
C PHE A 62 2.31 13.54 -4.64
N PHE A 63 3.21 14.39 -4.16
CA PHE A 63 4.54 14.00 -3.70
C PHE A 63 4.46 12.92 -2.62
N THR A 64 3.57 13.09 -1.62
CA THR A 64 3.40 12.10 -0.55
C THR A 64 2.88 10.77 -1.09
N ILE A 65 1.86 10.79 -1.97
CA ILE A 65 1.35 9.58 -2.61
C ILE A 65 2.46 8.89 -3.40
N PHE A 66 3.19 9.65 -4.21
CA PHE A 66 4.28 9.11 -5.01
C PHE A 66 5.34 8.45 -4.15
N CYS A 67 5.78 9.10 -3.07
CA CYS A 67 6.79 8.57 -2.16
C CYS A 67 6.36 7.29 -1.43
N PHE A 68 5.10 7.19 -1.02
CA PHE A 68 4.62 6.01 -0.29
C PHE A 68 4.19 4.86 -1.18
N LEU A 69 3.65 5.14 -2.36
CA LEU A 69 2.82 4.19 -3.09
C LEU A 69 3.33 3.85 -4.49
N SER A 70 4.06 4.76 -5.18
CA SER A 70 4.38 4.59 -6.59
C SER A 70 5.16 3.32 -6.89
N PHE A 71 6.19 3.03 -6.12
CA PHE A 71 7.06 1.89 -6.37
C PHE A 71 6.35 0.56 -6.15
N PHE A 72 5.66 0.41 -5.01
CA PHE A 72 5.05 -0.88 -4.67
C PHE A 72 3.64 -1.06 -5.20
N MET A 73 2.81 0.00 -5.14
CA MET A 73 1.38 -0.13 -5.43
C MET A 73 1.08 -0.05 -6.92
N PHE A 74 1.73 0.86 -7.62
CA PHE A 74 1.39 1.12 -9.02
C PHE A 74 2.22 0.32 -10.01
N THR A 75 3.34 -0.27 -9.57
CA THR A 75 4.19 -1.10 -10.44
C THR A 75 4.12 -2.58 -10.10
N GLU A 76 4.20 -2.97 -8.83
CA GLU A 76 4.26 -4.37 -8.44
C GLU A 76 2.93 -4.94 -7.95
N GLN A 77 2.12 -4.13 -7.27
CA GLN A 77 0.89 -4.58 -6.61
C GLN A 77 -0.36 -3.97 -7.23
N ILE A 78 -0.52 -4.10 -8.54
CA ILE A 78 -1.56 -3.46 -9.34
C ILE A 78 -2.97 -3.65 -8.75
N ARG A 79 -3.32 -4.85 -8.29
CA ARG A 79 -4.63 -5.14 -7.66
C ARG A 79 -4.88 -4.25 -6.45
N GLN A 80 -3.88 -4.12 -5.60
CA GLN A 80 -3.94 -3.27 -4.43
C GLN A 80 -3.92 -1.78 -4.81
N GLY A 81 -3.16 -1.41 -5.85
CA GLY A 81 -3.15 -0.06 -6.41
C GLY A 81 -4.53 0.39 -6.88
N ILE A 82 -5.24 -0.46 -7.63
CA ILE A 82 -6.64 -0.18 -8.06
C ILE A 82 -7.54 0.02 -6.84
N ALA A 83 -7.51 -0.92 -5.88
CA ALA A 83 -8.30 -0.83 -4.66
C ALA A 83 -8.02 0.46 -3.89
N LEU A 84 -6.76 0.85 -3.75
CA LEU A 84 -6.36 2.09 -3.10
C LEU A 84 -6.87 3.34 -3.86
N CYS A 85 -6.80 3.36 -5.18
CA CYS A 85 -7.35 4.46 -5.99
C CYS A 85 -8.86 4.61 -5.79
N ILE A 86 -9.60 3.51 -5.69
CA ILE A 86 -11.03 3.53 -5.35
C ILE A 86 -11.24 4.14 -3.95
N ILE A 87 -10.39 3.80 -2.97
CA ILE A 87 -10.43 4.39 -1.62
C ILE A 87 -10.10 5.89 -1.67
N LEU A 88 -9.07 6.33 -2.42
CA LEU A 88 -8.77 7.74 -2.62
C LEU A 88 -9.99 8.52 -3.14
N TYR A 89 -10.69 7.94 -4.11
CA TYR A 89 -11.94 8.53 -4.61
C TYR A 89 -13.03 8.54 -3.54
N ALA A 90 -13.16 7.50 -2.73
CA ALA A 90 -14.16 7.37 -1.68
C ALA A 90 -13.97 8.40 -0.54
N MET A 91 -12.74 8.92 -0.35
CA MET A 91 -12.45 9.90 0.71
C MET A 91 -13.31 11.16 0.63
N GLN A 92 -13.74 11.59 -0.57
CA GLN A 92 -14.65 12.72 -0.72
C GLN A 92 -16.00 12.52 -0.02
N TYR A 93 -16.46 11.28 0.11
CA TYR A 93 -17.74 10.97 0.76
C TYR A 93 -17.63 11.03 2.28
N ILE A 94 -16.46 10.71 2.83
CA ILE A 94 -16.16 10.95 4.24
C ILE A 94 -16.22 12.45 4.55
N ALA A 95 -15.56 13.27 3.75
CA ALA A 95 -15.57 14.72 3.92
C ALA A 95 -17.00 15.33 3.83
N LYS A 96 -17.91 14.68 3.10
CA LYS A 96 -19.32 15.06 2.96
C LYS A 96 -20.26 14.35 3.94
N GLU A 97 -19.72 13.63 4.93
CA GLU A 97 -20.45 12.83 5.93
C GLU A 97 -21.33 11.71 5.35
N LYS A 98 -21.15 11.36 4.06
CA LYS A 98 -21.89 10.31 3.36
C LYS A 98 -21.28 8.93 3.63
N LYS A 99 -21.37 8.46 4.88
CA LYS A 99 -20.73 7.22 5.36
C LYS A 99 -21.14 5.98 4.57
N ILE A 100 -22.41 5.86 4.18
CA ILE A 100 -22.92 4.71 3.42
C ILE A 100 -22.21 4.61 2.07
N LEU A 101 -22.07 5.72 1.34
CA LEU A 101 -21.35 5.74 0.08
C LEU A 101 -19.88 5.37 0.24
N PHE A 102 -19.23 5.85 1.31
CA PHE A 102 -17.87 5.41 1.60
C PHE A 102 -17.79 3.88 1.79
N VAL A 103 -18.69 3.29 2.60
CA VAL A 103 -18.75 1.83 2.81
C VAL A 103 -18.95 1.09 1.49
N VAL A 104 -19.86 1.57 0.62
CA VAL A 104 -20.08 0.97 -0.71
C VAL A 104 -18.78 0.96 -1.54
N TYR A 105 -18.05 2.08 -1.58
CA TYR A 105 -16.77 2.13 -2.30
C TYR A 105 -15.70 1.24 -1.67
N VAL A 106 -15.68 1.09 -0.34
CA VAL A 106 -14.78 0.15 0.34
C VAL A 106 -15.10 -1.29 -0.07
N ILE A 107 -16.39 -1.65 -0.14
CA ILE A 107 -16.80 -2.98 -0.63
C ILE A 107 -16.36 -3.16 -2.09
N ILE A 108 -16.58 -2.19 -2.97
CA ILE A 108 -16.11 -2.25 -4.37
C ILE A 108 -14.59 -2.42 -4.42
N ALA A 109 -13.82 -1.66 -3.62
CA ALA A 109 -12.37 -1.80 -3.53
C ALA A 109 -11.94 -3.21 -3.08
N SER A 110 -12.71 -3.83 -2.18
CA SER A 110 -12.42 -5.19 -1.68
C SER A 110 -12.56 -6.27 -2.75
N PHE A 111 -13.34 -6.04 -3.81
CA PHE A 111 -13.38 -6.94 -4.98
C PHE A 111 -12.08 -6.92 -5.78
N PHE A 112 -11.25 -5.89 -5.66
CA PHE A 112 -9.93 -5.81 -6.29
C PHE A 112 -8.82 -6.24 -5.34
N HIS A 113 -8.98 -5.97 -4.04
CA HIS A 113 -8.05 -6.45 -3.02
C HIS A 113 -8.71 -6.52 -1.64
N ILE A 114 -8.84 -7.73 -1.11
CA ILE A 114 -9.61 -8.01 0.11
C ILE A 114 -9.20 -7.13 1.30
N SER A 115 -7.90 -6.79 1.44
CA SER A 115 -7.43 -5.97 2.55
C SER A 115 -7.97 -4.53 2.54
N ALA A 116 -8.60 -4.08 1.44
CA ALA A 116 -9.26 -2.77 1.38
C ALA A 116 -10.41 -2.67 2.39
N ILE A 117 -11.02 -3.79 2.81
CA ILE A 117 -12.07 -3.81 3.84
C ILE A 117 -11.61 -3.17 5.15
N LEU A 118 -10.31 -3.24 5.47
CA LEU A 118 -9.74 -2.66 6.67
C LEU A 118 -9.77 -1.13 6.68
N THR A 119 -10.02 -0.50 5.54
CA THR A 119 -10.27 0.95 5.50
C THR A 119 -11.56 1.37 6.21
N LEU A 120 -12.46 0.44 6.53
CA LEU A 120 -13.62 0.72 7.39
C LEU A 120 -13.21 1.22 8.78
N LEU A 121 -12.00 0.90 9.24
CA LEU A 121 -11.43 1.49 10.45
C LEU A 121 -11.38 3.03 10.41
N TYR A 122 -11.43 3.64 9.24
CA TYR A 122 -11.55 5.08 9.06
C TYR A 122 -12.79 5.68 9.71
N LEU A 123 -13.86 4.92 9.80
CA LEU A 123 -15.09 5.38 10.43
C LEU A 123 -14.89 5.78 11.91
N PHE A 124 -13.88 5.18 12.58
CA PHE A 124 -13.51 5.55 13.95
C PHE A 124 -12.73 6.87 14.04
N MET A 125 -12.18 7.37 12.90
CA MET A 125 -11.34 8.56 12.83
C MET A 125 -12.11 9.80 12.37
N LEU A 126 -13.39 9.68 12.01
CA LEU A 126 -14.19 10.78 11.43
C LEU A 126 -14.23 12.05 12.30
N LYS A 127 -14.28 11.90 13.61
CA LYS A 127 -14.34 13.03 14.54
C LYS A 127 -13.00 13.71 14.79
N SER A 128 -11.88 13.18 14.27
CA SER A 128 -10.51 13.71 14.42
C SER A 128 -10.25 14.43 15.76
N ASN A 129 -10.54 13.76 16.88
CA ASN A 129 -10.26 14.24 18.22
C ASN A 129 -9.36 13.26 18.98
N LYS A 130 -8.85 13.68 20.15
CA LYS A 130 -7.96 12.87 20.98
C LYS A 130 -8.56 11.50 21.35
N ALA A 131 -9.84 11.45 21.70
CA ALA A 131 -10.52 10.21 22.08
C ALA A 131 -10.64 9.25 20.89
N SER A 132 -11.02 9.74 19.72
CA SER A 132 -11.06 8.94 18.47
C SER A 132 -9.68 8.43 18.09
N MET A 133 -8.63 9.24 18.21
CA MET A 133 -7.24 8.83 17.97
C MET A 133 -6.85 7.69 18.91
N ILE A 134 -7.09 7.82 20.24
CA ILE A 134 -6.74 6.77 21.20
C ILE A 134 -7.50 5.48 20.91
N LYS A 135 -8.82 5.55 20.67
CA LYS A 135 -9.64 4.37 20.29
C LYS A 135 -9.09 3.69 19.05
N PHE A 136 -8.75 4.49 18.03
CA PHE A 136 -8.17 3.95 16.80
C PHE A 136 -6.80 3.31 17.04
N MET A 137 -5.93 3.91 17.86
CA MET A 137 -4.63 3.35 18.19
C MET A 137 -4.75 2.01 18.93
N ILE A 138 -5.67 1.91 19.91
CA ILE A 138 -5.95 0.65 20.61
C ILE A 138 -6.47 -0.40 19.63
N LEU A 139 -7.46 -0.06 18.81
CA LEU A 139 -8.03 -0.98 17.82
C LEU A 139 -6.99 -1.43 16.80
N SER A 140 -6.14 -0.51 16.33
CA SER A 140 -5.04 -0.81 15.41
C SER A 140 -4.01 -1.75 16.03
N PHE A 141 -3.66 -1.52 17.29
CA PHE A 141 -2.73 -2.38 18.02
C PHE A 141 -3.32 -3.79 18.22
N THR A 142 -4.58 -3.88 18.67
CA THR A 142 -5.27 -5.17 18.85
C THR A 142 -5.36 -5.93 17.52
N LEU A 143 -5.79 -5.27 16.45
CA LEU A 143 -5.88 -5.88 15.12
C LEU A 143 -4.52 -6.38 14.64
N THR A 144 -3.48 -5.55 14.76
CA THR A 144 -2.11 -5.93 14.38
C THR A 144 -1.63 -7.12 15.18
N SER A 145 -1.88 -7.15 16.50
CA SER A 145 -1.51 -8.26 17.36
C SER A 145 -2.24 -9.57 16.99
N VAL A 146 -3.54 -9.49 16.68
CA VAL A 146 -4.32 -10.65 16.22
C VAL A 146 -3.80 -11.17 14.88
N LEU A 147 -3.51 -10.27 13.93
CA LEU A 147 -2.97 -10.66 12.62
C LEU A 147 -1.55 -11.24 12.73
N LEU A 148 -0.69 -10.69 13.59
CA LEU A 148 0.62 -11.27 13.86
C LEU A 148 0.48 -12.65 14.51
N TYR A 149 -0.39 -12.78 15.52
CA TYR A 149 -0.63 -14.05 16.17
C TYR A 149 -1.15 -15.12 15.20
N SER A 150 -2.00 -14.73 14.24
CA SER A 150 -2.50 -15.63 13.20
C SER A 150 -1.40 -16.17 12.28
N LEU A 151 -0.34 -15.40 12.03
CA LEU A 151 0.80 -15.86 11.22
C LEU A 151 1.65 -16.92 11.95
N TYR A 152 1.70 -16.87 13.28
CA TYR A 152 2.36 -17.90 14.08
C TYR A 152 1.48 -19.13 14.34
N ASN A 153 0.16 -18.97 14.25
CA ASN A 153 -0.83 -20.03 14.51
C ASN A 153 -1.89 -20.08 13.40
N PRO A 154 -1.51 -20.42 12.16
CA PRO A 154 -2.42 -20.38 11.00
C PRO A 154 -3.62 -21.32 11.13
N ALA A 155 -3.49 -22.42 11.90
CA ALA A 155 -4.57 -23.36 12.15
C ALA A 155 -5.82 -22.74 12.78
N LEU A 156 -5.66 -21.64 13.55
CA LEU A 156 -6.80 -20.94 14.17
C LEU A 156 -7.79 -20.34 13.17
N PHE A 157 -7.33 -20.06 11.95
CA PHE A 157 -8.13 -19.42 10.90
C PHE A 157 -8.42 -20.35 9.72
N SER A 158 -7.99 -21.62 9.78
CA SER A 158 -8.19 -22.60 8.71
C SER A 158 -9.68 -22.87 8.41
N TRP A 159 -10.57 -22.65 9.39
CA TRP A 159 -12.01 -22.81 9.24
C TRP A 159 -12.68 -21.68 8.43
N ILE A 160 -11.98 -20.56 8.21
CA ILE A 160 -12.50 -19.44 7.40
C ILE A 160 -12.05 -19.65 5.95
N PRO A 161 -12.96 -20.03 5.03
CA PRO A 161 -12.62 -20.23 3.63
C PRO A 161 -11.92 -19.00 3.06
N PHE A 162 -10.95 -19.18 2.15
CA PHE A 162 -10.18 -18.13 1.48
C PHE A 162 -9.23 -17.34 2.40
N VAL A 163 -9.64 -16.98 3.61
CA VAL A 163 -8.80 -16.24 4.58
C VAL A 163 -7.77 -17.18 5.20
N GLY A 164 -8.21 -18.37 5.61
CA GLY A 164 -7.34 -19.39 6.19
C GLY A 164 -6.23 -19.83 5.24
N ASP A 165 -6.56 -20.06 3.97
CA ASP A 165 -5.59 -20.43 2.94
C ASP A 165 -4.55 -19.31 2.70
N LYS A 166 -5.00 -18.04 2.66
CA LYS A 166 -4.09 -16.89 2.55
C LYS A 166 -3.18 -16.76 3.77
N ILE A 167 -3.72 -16.89 4.98
CA ILE A 167 -2.93 -16.83 6.22
C ILE A 167 -1.88 -17.95 6.23
N SER A 168 -2.27 -19.17 5.88
CA SER A 168 -1.37 -20.33 5.82
C SER A 168 -0.25 -20.13 4.81
N ALA A 169 -0.56 -19.61 3.62
CA ALA A 169 0.44 -19.29 2.61
C ALA A 169 1.44 -18.20 3.08
N TYR A 170 0.93 -17.16 3.77
CA TYR A 170 1.81 -16.13 4.33
C TYR A 170 2.61 -16.62 5.52
N ALA A 171 2.03 -17.48 6.38
CA ALA A 171 2.74 -18.09 7.51
C ALA A 171 3.91 -18.94 7.03
N TYR A 172 3.72 -19.74 5.97
CA TYR A 172 4.78 -20.51 5.34
C TYR A 172 5.93 -19.60 4.86
N LEU A 173 5.61 -18.54 4.11
CA LEU A 173 6.61 -17.55 3.64
C LEU A 173 7.32 -16.81 4.78
N PHE A 174 6.68 -16.70 5.94
CA PHE A 174 7.23 -16.03 7.12
C PHE A 174 8.16 -16.95 7.92
N SER A 175 7.80 -18.24 8.04
CA SER A 175 8.59 -19.25 8.75
C SER A 175 9.90 -19.60 8.04
N ASP A 176 9.89 -19.54 6.71
CA ASP A 176 11.03 -19.93 5.87
C ASP A 176 12.21 -18.94 5.94
N LYS A 177 12.01 -17.75 6.48
CA LYS A 177 13.05 -16.70 6.52
C LYS A 177 14.03 -16.81 7.69
N ASN A 178 13.87 -17.72 8.63
CA ASN A 178 14.74 -17.92 9.82
C ASN A 178 15.18 -16.62 10.55
N ILE A 179 14.52 -15.49 10.25
CA ILE A 179 14.82 -14.18 10.84
C ILE A 179 13.91 -14.01 12.05
N GLY A 180 14.47 -13.97 13.24
CA GLY A 180 13.72 -13.71 14.45
C GLY A 180 12.96 -12.38 14.35
N PHE A 181 11.74 -12.33 14.90
CA PHE A 181 10.87 -11.13 14.88
C PHE A 181 11.61 -9.85 15.30
N TRP A 182 12.35 -9.89 16.40
CA TRP A 182 13.09 -8.74 16.90
C TRP A 182 14.23 -8.31 15.95
N THR A 183 14.91 -9.28 15.36
CA THR A 183 15.95 -9.00 14.35
C THR A 183 15.36 -8.29 13.15
N TYR A 184 14.19 -8.74 12.64
CA TYR A 184 13.48 -8.07 11.56
C TYR A 184 13.08 -6.63 11.92
N VAL A 185 12.52 -6.42 13.12
CA VAL A 185 12.10 -5.09 13.60
C VAL A 185 13.30 -4.14 13.70
N PHE A 186 14.39 -4.57 14.32
CA PHE A 186 15.56 -3.71 14.53
C PHE A 186 16.39 -3.47 13.25
N GLN A 187 16.36 -4.37 12.30
CA GLN A 187 17.03 -4.18 11.01
C GLN A 187 16.23 -3.30 10.03
N SER A 188 14.94 -3.14 10.24
CA SER A 188 14.07 -2.38 9.33
C SER A 188 14.25 -0.88 9.46
N LYS A 189 15.04 -0.28 8.56
CA LYS A 189 15.25 1.19 8.50
C LYS A 189 13.94 1.97 8.38
N LEU A 190 12.94 1.40 7.72
CA LEU A 190 11.62 2.01 7.56
C LEU A 190 10.88 2.20 8.89
N ILE A 191 11.02 1.29 9.84
CA ILE A 191 10.40 1.39 11.16
C ILE A 191 10.82 2.68 11.86
N TYR A 192 12.11 3.02 11.79
CA TYR A 192 12.63 4.25 12.41
C TYR A 192 12.08 5.50 11.73
N LEU A 193 11.95 5.51 10.39
CA LEU A 193 11.39 6.66 9.68
C LEU A 193 9.90 6.84 9.95
N TYR A 194 9.12 5.76 10.04
CA TYR A 194 7.72 5.85 10.45
C TYR A 194 7.57 6.32 11.89
N PHE A 195 8.46 5.88 12.77
CA PHE A 195 8.49 6.38 14.15
C PHE A 195 8.81 7.88 14.20
N LEU A 196 9.82 8.35 13.45
CA LEU A 196 10.13 9.78 13.34
C LEU A 196 8.93 10.59 12.80
N LEU A 197 8.25 10.07 11.78
CA LEU A 197 7.06 10.71 11.23
C LEU A 197 5.93 10.76 12.27
N PHE A 198 5.74 9.69 13.05
CA PHE A 198 4.78 9.66 14.14
C PHE A 198 5.11 10.72 15.20
N VAL A 199 6.36 10.80 15.66
CA VAL A 199 6.79 11.80 16.64
C VAL A 199 6.58 13.22 16.10
N LEU A 200 6.96 13.48 14.84
CA LEU A 200 6.78 14.79 14.18
C LEU A 200 5.31 15.26 14.23
N LEU A 201 4.37 14.37 13.87
CA LEU A 201 2.94 14.70 13.89
C LEU A 201 2.39 14.77 15.32
N TYR A 202 2.81 13.87 16.19
CA TYR A 202 2.37 13.83 17.59
C TYR A 202 2.75 15.11 18.35
N LEU A 203 3.93 15.68 18.12
CA LEU A 203 4.36 16.94 18.69
C LEU A 203 3.49 18.14 18.22
N LYS A 204 2.82 18.00 17.07
CA LYS A 204 1.92 19.02 16.50
C LYS A 204 0.44 18.79 16.82
N ARG A 205 0.08 17.76 17.58
CA ARG A 205 -1.30 17.35 17.84
C ARG A 205 -2.18 18.44 18.49
N ASN A 206 -1.59 19.35 19.26
CA ASN A 206 -2.32 20.43 19.92
C ASN A 206 -2.55 21.65 19.03
N ALA A 207 -1.90 21.72 17.87
CA ALA A 207 -1.98 22.88 16.99
C ALA A 207 -3.25 22.87 16.11
N ASN A 208 -3.82 21.69 15.85
CA ASN A 208 -5.03 21.54 15.04
C ASN A 208 -5.70 20.18 15.31
N ALA A 209 -7.00 20.17 15.50
CA ALA A 209 -7.77 18.95 15.71
C ALA A 209 -7.67 17.97 14.52
N GLY A 210 -7.54 18.45 13.29
CA GLY A 210 -7.40 17.60 12.09
C GLY A 210 -6.15 16.72 12.09
N ILE A 211 -5.12 17.06 12.88
CA ILE A 211 -3.87 16.28 12.90
C ILE A 211 -4.00 14.95 13.66
N PHE A 212 -5.00 14.78 14.52
CA PHE A 212 -5.21 13.54 15.25
C PHE A 212 -5.45 12.34 14.31
N SER A 213 -6.13 12.55 13.18
CA SER A 213 -6.32 11.50 12.18
C SER A 213 -5.00 11.10 11.51
N GLY A 214 -4.13 12.07 11.22
CA GLY A 214 -2.80 11.81 10.68
C GLY A 214 -1.90 11.06 11.66
N VAL A 215 -1.93 11.42 12.95
CA VAL A 215 -1.19 10.69 14.00
C VAL A 215 -1.64 9.24 14.07
N GLY A 216 -2.96 8.98 14.07
CA GLY A 216 -3.49 7.62 14.06
C GLY A 216 -3.08 6.85 12.79
N ALA A 217 -3.16 7.49 11.62
CA ALA A 217 -2.76 6.88 10.35
C ALA A 217 -1.27 6.47 10.35
N VAL A 218 -0.38 7.35 10.81
CA VAL A 218 1.06 7.04 10.89
C VAL A 218 1.34 5.99 11.97
N PHE A 219 0.61 5.97 13.06
CA PHE A 219 0.73 4.91 14.07
C PHE A 219 0.38 3.55 13.45
N PHE A 220 -0.70 3.45 12.66
CA PHE A 220 -1.03 2.21 11.97
C PHE A 220 0.03 1.84 10.90
N LEU A 221 0.53 2.81 10.15
CA LEU A 221 1.65 2.62 9.22
C LEU A 221 2.89 2.08 9.94
N PHE A 222 3.23 2.61 11.11
CA PHE A 222 4.31 2.11 11.94
C PHE A 222 4.08 0.65 12.37
N LEU A 223 2.90 0.33 12.91
CA LEU A 223 2.55 -1.04 13.29
C LEU A 223 2.57 -2.00 12.10
N SER A 224 2.14 -1.54 10.93
CA SER A 224 2.14 -2.37 9.73
C SER A 224 3.54 -2.81 9.29
N ARG A 225 4.59 -2.10 9.72
CA ARG A 225 5.98 -2.47 9.43
C ARG A 225 6.53 -3.59 10.31
N LEU A 226 5.79 -4.03 11.30
CA LEU A 226 6.18 -5.17 12.15
C LEU A 226 6.14 -6.52 11.39
N SER A 227 5.49 -6.57 10.22
CA SER A 227 5.49 -7.75 9.35
C SER A 227 5.38 -7.35 7.88
N SER A 228 6.06 -8.06 6.99
CA SER A 228 5.97 -7.85 5.54
C SER A 228 4.55 -8.01 4.98
N PHE A 229 3.73 -8.85 5.61
CA PHE A 229 2.32 -9.02 5.29
C PHE A 229 1.49 -7.78 5.63
N LEU A 230 1.70 -7.21 6.82
CA LEU A 230 0.93 -6.05 7.31
C LEU A 230 1.26 -4.76 6.57
N VAL A 231 2.45 -4.66 5.97
CA VAL A 231 2.87 -3.50 5.18
C VAL A 231 1.83 -3.12 4.13
N ARG A 232 1.28 -4.10 3.44
CA ARG A 232 0.27 -3.89 2.40
C ARG A 232 -1.00 -3.26 2.95
N ILE A 233 -1.41 -3.66 4.16
CA ILE A 233 -2.59 -3.11 4.84
C ILE A 233 -2.32 -1.65 5.24
N GLY A 234 -1.13 -1.34 5.73
CA GLY A 234 -0.75 0.00 6.16
C GLY A 234 -0.95 1.07 5.09
N TYR A 235 -0.65 0.77 3.85
CA TYR A 235 -0.76 1.73 2.75
C TYR A 235 -2.17 2.31 2.54
N TYR A 236 -3.22 1.61 2.92
CA TYR A 236 -4.58 2.16 2.87
C TYR A 236 -4.80 3.33 3.84
N PHE A 237 -3.88 3.59 4.78
CA PHE A 237 -3.96 4.69 5.72
C PHE A 237 -3.20 5.95 5.28
N VAL A 238 -2.45 5.89 4.18
CA VAL A 238 -1.78 7.05 3.58
C VAL A 238 -2.75 8.19 3.20
N PRO A 239 -3.96 7.96 2.66
CA PRO A 239 -4.90 9.03 2.37
C PRO A 239 -5.25 9.91 3.57
N PHE A 240 -5.38 9.32 4.77
CA PHE A 240 -5.64 10.10 6.00
C PHE A 240 -4.46 10.94 6.44
N LEU A 241 -3.26 10.38 6.35
CA LEU A 241 -2.05 11.16 6.58
C LEU A 241 -2.05 12.40 5.69
N ILE A 242 -2.33 12.24 4.39
CA ILE A 242 -2.31 13.32 3.42
C ILE A 242 -3.35 14.39 3.75
N ILE A 243 -4.61 14.01 3.97
CA ILE A 243 -5.68 14.95 4.30
C ILE A 243 -5.37 15.71 5.60
N SER A 244 -4.83 14.99 6.59
CA SER A 244 -4.48 15.57 7.88
C SER A 244 -3.34 16.60 7.76
N VAL A 245 -2.30 16.27 7.01
CA VAL A 245 -1.15 17.14 6.78
C VAL A 245 -1.55 18.35 5.92
N ASP A 246 -2.35 18.15 4.87
CA ASP A 246 -2.88 19.22 4.04
C ASP A 246 -3.72 20.20 4.87
N GLY A 247 -4.65 19.70 5.69
CA GLY A 247 -5.46 20.52 6.60
C GLY A 247 -4.62 21.30 7.60
N PHE A 248 -3.60 20.68 8.19
CA PHE A 248 -2.69 21.33 9.12
C PHE A 248 -1.87 22.44 8.45
N MET A 249 -1.26 22.16 7.31
CA MET A 249 -0.41 23.11 6.59
C MET A 249 -1.17 24.32 6.04
N SER A 250 -2.45 24.14 5.73
CA SER A 250 -3.30 25.22 5.22
C SER A 250 -3.79 26.19 6.28
N GLN A 251 -3.93 25.76 7.52
CA GLN A 251 -4.43 26.57 8.64
C GLN A 251 -3.31 27.29 9.40
N SER A 252 -2.09 26.77 9.30
CA SER A 252 -0.97 27.33 10.04
C SER A 252 -0.30 28.46 9.23
N GLY A 253 -0.09 29.61 9.86
CA GLY A 253 0.50 30.79 9.22
C GLY A 253 1.90 30.56 8.64
N LYS A 254 2.40 31.53 7.86
CA LYS A 254 3.70 31.50 7.16
C LYS A 254 4.93 31.70 8.07
N GLY A 255 4.94 31.16 9.29
CA GLY A 255 6.07 31.33 10.23
C GLY A 255 7.21 30.33 10.01
N SER A 256 8.41 30.67 10.49
CA SER A 256 9.64 29.83 10.42
C SER A 256 9.42 28.40 10.95
N LYS A 257 8.66 28.22 12.04
CA LYS A 257 8.34 26.90 12.59
C LYS A 257 7.53 26.01 11.64
N MET A 258 6.69 26.61 10.79
CA MET A 258 5.92 25.89 9.78
C MET A 258 6.81 25.47 8.60
N THR A 259 7.73 26.32 8.19
CA THR A 259 8.72 26.02 7.14
C THR A 259 9.60 24.84 7.57
N LEU A 260 10.08 24.85 8.82
CA LEU A 260 10.86 23.73 9.36
C LEU A 260 10.06 22.42 9.39
N PHE A 261 8.79 22.47 9.81
CA PHE A 261 7.92 21.28 9.80
C PHE A 261 7.75 20.71 8.39
N LYS A 262 7.45 21.57 7.40
CA LYS A 262 7.30 21.17 5.99
C LYS A 262 8.58 20.51 5.47
N PHE A 263 9.73 21.13 5.72
CA PHE A 263 11.01 20.62 5.30
C PHE A 263 11.33 19.26 5.92
N THR A 264 11.14 19.11 7.25
CA THR A 264 11.35 17.85 7.95
C THR A 264 10.39 16.76 7.44
N TYR A 265 9.11 17.10 7.23
CA TYR A 265 8.14 16.18 6.66
C TYR A 265 8.55 15.67 5.28
N VAL A 266 8.94 16.58 4.38
CA VAL A 266 9.38 16.24 3.02
C VAL A 266 10.61 15.34 3.05
N ILE A 267 11.60 15.64 3.90
CA ILE A 267 12.81 14.79 4.04
C ILE A 267 12.44 13.39 4.51
N ILE A 268 11.61 13.25 5.55
CA ILE A 268 11.22 11.94 6.06
C ILE A 268 10.47 11.15 4.98
N VAL A 269 9.50 11.76 4.31
CA VAL A 269 8.71 11.11 3.26
C VAL A 269 9.58 10.72 2.07
N TYR A 270 10.49 11.57 1.64
CA TYR A 270 11.46 11.27 0.59
C TYR A 270 12.39 10.11 1.00
N SER A 271 12.87 10.10 2.24
CA SER A 271 13.70 9.01 2.75
C SER A 271 12.94 7.68 2.75
N ILE A 272 11.64 7.68 3.07
CA ILE A 272 10.79 6.48 2.97
C ILE A 272 10.74 5.95 1.53
N ALA A 273 10.64 6.84 0.53
CA ALA A 273 10.61 6.45 -0.88
C ALA A 273 11.92 5.84 -1.38
N THR A 274 13.06 6.31 -0.87
CA THR A 274 14.38 5.88 -1.35
C THR A 274 14.87 4.58 -0.73
N ILE A 275 14.37 4.20 0.46
CA ILE A 275 14.82 2.98 1.17
C ILE A 275 14.71 1.69 0.32
N PRO A 276 13.63 1.45 -0.46
CA PRO A 276 13.58 0.27 -1.32
C PRO A 276 14.76 0.18 -2.29
N LEU A 277 15.22 1.33 -2.80
CA LEU A 277 16.35 1.42 -3.73
C LEU A 277 17.71 1.11 -3.06
N TRP A 278 17.76 1.07 -1.73
CA TRP A 278 18.97 0.68 -0.99
C TRP A 278 19.15 -0.85 -0.95
N ASN A 279 18.10 -1.60 -1.29
CA ASN A 279 18.23 -3.05 -1.47
C ASN A 279 18.80 -3.32 -2.88
N PRO A 280 19.94 -4.04 -2.99
CA PRO A 280 20.56 -4.34 -4.28
C PRO A 280 19.61 -5.01 -5.27
N LEU A 281 18.74 -5.90 -4.80
CA LEU A 281 17.74 -6.57 -5.63
C LEU A 281 16.85 -5.59 -6.39
N TYR A 282 16.30 -4.60 -5.69
CA TYR A 282 15.43 -3.59 -6.31
C TYR A 282 16.22 -2.64 -7.21
N ARG A 283 17.43 -2.25 -6.80
CA ARG A 283 18.29 -1.39 -7.58
C ARG A 283 18.74 -2.04 -8.90
N GLU A 284 19.16 -3.29 -8.84
CA GLU A 284 19.55 -4.05 -10.02
C GLU A 284 18.33 -4.37 -10.89
N GLY A 285 17.17 -4.69 -10.29
CA GLY A 285 15.91 -4.93 -10.99
C GLY A 285 15.36 -3.70 -11.71
N ALA A 286 15.57 -2.50 -11.14
CA ALA A 286 15.10 -1.23 -11.71
C ALA A 286 16.05 -0.58 -12.72
N SER A 287 17.26 -1.15 -12.94
CA SER A 287 18.29 -0.53 -13.77
C SER A 287 17.98 -0.49 -15.27
N ASN A 288 17.13 -1.39 -15.76
CA ASN A 288 16.72 -1.45 -17.17
C ASN A 288 15.23 -1.18 -17.32
N HIS A 289 14.90 -0.29 -18.23
CA HIS A 289 13.53 0.06 -18.57
C HIS A 289 13.20 -0.41 -19.97
N LEU A 290 12.25 -1.33 -20.10
CA LEU A 290 11.64 -1.66 -21.37
C LEU A 290 10.43 -0.76 -21.62
N SER A 291 10.30 -0.29 -22.84
CA SER A 291 9.11 0.38 -23.31
C SER A 291 8.01 -0.65 -23.65
N ILE A 292 6.74 -0.22 -23.61
CA ILE A 292 5.62 -1.01 -24.13
C ILE A 292 5.77 -1.32 -25.63
N PHE A 293 6.63 -0.58 -26.33
CA PHE A 293 6.98 -0.75 -27.75
C PHE A 293 8.23 -1.60 -27.95
N SER A 294 8.82 -2.16 -26.89
CA SER A 294 10.01 -3.03 -27.00
C SER A 294 9.66 -4.32 -27.73
N GLN A 295 10.62 -4.84 -28.49
CA GLN A 295 10.44 -6.10 -29.20
C GLN A 295 10.32 -7.27 -28.18
N GLN A 296 9.56 -8.31 -28.55
CA GLN A 296 9.35 -9.50 -27.69
C GLN A 296 10.68 -10.14 -27.27
N LYS A 297 11.69 -10.11 -28.12
CA LYS A 297 13.04 -10.60 -27.81
C LYS A 297 13.67 -9.86 -26.63
N ASP A 298 13.54 -8.52 -26.60
CA ASP A 298 14.09 -7.70 -25.54
C ASP A 298 13.34 -7.92 -24.20
N ILE A 299 12.02 -8.11 -24.30
CA ILE A 299 11.19 -8.48 -23.15
C ILE A 299 11.64 -9.82 -22.56
N ASN A 300 11.85 -10.84 -23.39
CA ASN A 300 12.28 -12.15 -22.95
C ASN A 300 13.69 -12.10 -22.34
N ASN A 301 14.61 -11.33 -22.94
CA ASN A 301 15.96 -11.12 -22.41
C ASN A 301 15.91 -10.47 -21.02
N GLU A 302 15.05 -9.46 -20.85
CA GLU A 302 14.90 -8.76 -19.54
C GLU A 302 14.24 -9.65 -18.48
N ILE A 303 13.27 -10.50 -18.86
CA ILE A 303 12.72 -11.51 -17.96
C ILE A 303 13.84 -12.48 -17.51
N GLY A 304 14.65 -12.98 -18.44
CA GLY A 304 15.79 -13.84 -18.11
C GLY A 304 16.80 -13.16 -17.17
N ARG A 305 17.11 -11.89 -17.43
CA ARG A 305 17.98 -11.09 -16.54
C ARG A 305 17.42 -10.94 -15.14
N LYS A 306 16.13 -10.59 -15.02
CA LYS A 306 15.45 -10.45 -13.71
C LYS A 306 15.39 -11.79 -12.96
N CYS A 307 15.17 -12.90 -13.66
CA CYS A 307 15.23 -14.24 -13.09
C CYS A 307 16.63 -14.57 -12.55
N THR A 308 17.70 -14.20 -13.28
CA THR A 308 19.09 -14.39 -12.83
C THR A 308 19.37 -13.56 -11.56
N ILE A 309 18.89 -12.31 -11.50
CA ILE A 309 19.01 -11.47 -10.29
C ILE A 309 18.27 -12.11 -9.11
N LEU A 310 17.04 -12.60 -9.33
CA LEU A 310 16.26 -13.25 -8.29
C LEU A 310 16.96 -14.51 -7.76
N ARG A 311 17.53 -15.35 -8.62
CA ARG A 311 18.31 -16.53 -8.23
C ARG A 311 19.53 -16.20 -7.38
N LYS A 312 20.15 -15.04 -7.60
CA LYS A 312 21.29 -14.56 -6.80
C LYS A 312 20.91 -14.22 -5.35
N TYR A 313 19.68 -13.80 -5.11
CA TYR A 313 19.24 -13.28 -3.80
C TYR A 313 18.22 -14.17 -3.08
N TYR A 314 17.62 -15.11 -3.78
CA TYR A 314 16.64 -16.07 -3.24
C TYR A 314 16.97 -17.48 -3.71
N GLU A 315 17.11 -18.39 -2.76
CA GLU A 315 17.32 -19.80 -3.06
C GLU A 315 16.04 -20.44 -3.62
N ASP A 316 16.20 -21.42 -4.48
CA ASP A 316 15.30 -22.42 -5.12
C ASP A 316 13.78 -22.21 -5.25
N ILE A 317 13.09 -21.59 -4.30
CA ILE A 317 11.61 -21.46 -4.31
C ILE A 317 11.10 -20.57 -5.46
N VAL A 318 11.93 -19.68 -5.98
CA VAL A 318 11.58 -18.77 -7.08
C VAL A 318 11.88 -19.37 -8.45
N ILE A 319 12.67 -20.43 -8.50
CA ILE A 319 13.17 -21.04 -9.75
C ILE A 319 12.04 -21.60 -10.61
N THR A 320 10.99 -22.17 -10.00
CA THR A 320 9.86 -22.75 -10.73
C THR A 320 8.97 -21.74 -11.46
N ARG A 321 9.08 -20.45 -11.16
CA ARG A 321 8.31 -19.38 -11.80
C ARG A 321 9.10 -18.57 -12.84
N CYS A 322 10.39 -18.85 -12.98
CA CYS A 322 11.28 -18.25 -13.97
C CYS A 322 11.49 -19.14 -15.20
N LEU A 323 10.77 -20.21 -15.32
CA LEU A 323 10.63 -21.05 -16.50
C LEU A 323 9.30 -20.69 -17.14
#